data_c87d9316caa220c12dfeebba05d6ed8f
#
_entry.id   c87d9316caa220c12dfeebba05d6ed8f
#
_cell.length_a   1.000
_cell.length_b   1.000
_cell.length_c   1.000
_cell.angle_alpha   90.00
_cell.angle_beta   90.00
_cell.angle_gamma   90.00
#
_symmetry.space_group_name_H-M   'P 1'
#
loop_
_entity.id
_entity.type
_entity.pdbx_description
1 polymer ?
#
loop_
_entity_poly.entity_id
_entity_poly.type
_entity_poly.pdbx_seq_one_letter_code
_entity_poly.pdbx_strand_id
1 'polypeptide(L)'
;MNLDHFGPDTITFAGSLEAKLAAVRAAGFTQIMLSAGDIVGHPEGEQAAIAAVRASGLRVTGLQVLRDFEGLSGHLHAYKVDVARAMLEMCHALGAQVLLACSSTSRHATGDPEQLARDLSKLALLAVPLQIRIAYEALSWGRHVNEFPQAWNVVQSADRANLGLALDSFHIFATSTGLGALREIDARKVYLVQLSDFMWQETRSPEDRIETARHFRVFPGEGVHSEQVAEFVRALDGMGYRGDYS
;
A
#
# COMPACT_ATOMS: atom_id res chain seq x y z
N MET A 1 -20.22 5.72 -8.65
CA MET A 1 -19.18 5.03 -7.84
C MET A 1 -19.72 3.64 -7.53
N ASN A 2 -18.97 2.58 -7.82
CA ASN A 2 -19.41 1.21 -7.50
C ASN A 2 -18.82 0.82 -6.14
N LEU A 3 -19.66 0.48 -5.17
CA LEU A 3 -19.23 0.10 -3.81
C LEU A 3 -18.42 -1.20 -3.79
N ASP A 4 -18.53 -2.05 -4.82
CA ASP A 4 -17.71 -3.27 -4.95
C ASP A 4 -16.21 -2.98 -5.12
N HIS A 5 -15.83 -1.71 -5.39
CA HIS A 5 -14.44 -1.28 -5.41
C HIS A 5 -13.91 -0.80 -4.07
N PHE A 6 -14.74 -0.81 -3.02
CA PHE A 6 -14.33 -0.40 -1.67
C PHE A 6 -14.21 -1.63 -0.77
N GLY A 7 -13.16 -1.67 0.02
CA GLY A 7 -12.96 -2.72 1.02
C GLY A 7 -11.99 -2.25 2.09
N PRO A 8 -12.17 -2.70 3.31
CA PRO A 8 -11.28 -2.33 4.39
C PRO A 8 -9.99 -3.13 4.37
N ASP A 9 -9.04 -2.64 5.15
CA ASP A 9 -7.74 -3.22 5.36
C ASP A 9 -7.67 -3.91 6.74
N THR A 10 -7.18 -5.14 6.82
CA THR A 10 -7.12 -5.88 8.08
C THR A 10 -6.22 -5.25 9.13
N ILE A 11 -5.30 -4.37 8.74
CA ILE A 11 -4.43 -3.65 9.69
C ILE A 11 -5.22 -2.67 10.57
N THR A 12 -6.40 -2.25 10.11
CA THR A 12 -7.26 -1.30 10.84
C THR A 12 -8.17 -1.96 11.87
N PHE A 13 -8.21 -3.29 11.91
CA PHE A 13 -9.07 -4.05 12.81
C PHE A 13 -8.28 -4.76 13.90
N ALA A 14 -8.89 -4.86 15.08
CA ALA A 14 -8.44 -5.72 16.17
C ALA A 14 -9.06 -7.11 16.06
N GLY A 15 -8.45 -8.09 16.73
CA GLY A 15 -8.96 -9.47 16.82
C GLY A 15 -8.23 -10.45 15.92
N SER A 16 -8.73 -11.71 15.91
CA SER A 16 -8.20 -12.77 15.05
C SER A 16 -8.53 -12.50 13.58
N LEU A 17 -7.81 -13.15 12.67
CA LEU A 17 -8.08 -13.06 11.23
C LEU A 17 -9.54 -13.41 10.89
N GLU A 18 -10.07 -14.48 11.47
CA GLU A 18 -11.45 -14.93 11.24
C GLU A 18 -12.47 -13.89 11.72
N ALA A 19 -12.23 -13.26 12.87
CA ALA A 19 -13.09 -12.21 13.39
C ALA A 19 -13.10 -10.98 12.46
N LYS A 20 -11.92 -10.58 11.93
CA LYS A 20 -11.79 -9.51 10.94
C LYS A 20 -12.55 -9.84 9.66
N LEU A 21 -12.35 -11.04 9.10
CA LEU A 21 -13.04 -11.49 7.88
C LEU A 21 -14.56 -11.52 8.06
N ALA A 22 -15.03 -12.03 9.21
CA ALA A 22 -16.46 -12.07 9.54
C ALA A 22 -17.06 -10.65 9.65
N ALA A 23 -16.35 -9.73 10.30
CA ALA A 23 -16.79 -8.34 10.44
C ALA A 23 -16.91 -7.63 9.07
N VAL A 24 -15.93 -7.81 8.19
CA VAL A 24 -15.93 -7.26 6.82
C VAL A 24 -17.15 -7.75 6.02
N ARG A 25 -17.43 -9.05 6.08
CA ARG A 25 -18.61 -9.63 5.42
C ARG A 25 -19.92 -9.13 6.02
N ALA A 26 -19.99 -9.06 7.36
CA ALA A 26 -21.18 -8.58 8.06
C ALA A 26 -21.49 -7.11 7.72
N ALA A 27 -20.46 -6.30 7.45
CA ALA A 27 -20.58 -4.93 6.98
C ALA A 27 -20.97 -4.81 5.50
N GLY A 28 -21.08 -5.93 4.76
CA GLY A 28 -21.52 -5.96 3.37
C GLY A 28 -20.40 -5.74 2.33
N PHE A 29 -19.15 -5.71 2.74
CA PHE A 29 -18.04 -5.61 1.79
C PHE A 29 -17.79 -6.94 1.07
N THR A 30 -17.35 -6.85 -0.18
CA THR A 30 -17.06 -8.00 -1.05
C THR A 30 -15.56 -8.20 -1.25
N GLN A 31 -14.74 -7.27 -0.76
CA GLN A 31 -13.29 -7.30 -0.91
C GLN A 31 -12.58 -6.90 0.39
N ILE A 32 -11.29 -7.22 0.46
CA ILE A 32 -10.42 -6.95 1.60
C ILE A 32 -8.96 -6.82 1.15
N MET A 33 -8.22 -5.92 1.79
CA MET A 33 -6.76 -5.89 1.76
C MET A 33 -6.21 -6.58 3.01
N LEU A 34 -5.18 -7.43 2.86
CA LEU A 34 -4.65 -8.23 3.95
C LEU A 34 -3.30 -7.72 4.44
N SER A 35 -3.11 -7.74 5.75
CA SER A 35 -1.79 -7.59 6.36
C SER A 35 -1.04 -8.94 6.37
N ALA A 36 0.21 -8.95 5.92
CA ALA A 36 1.06 -10.13 6.02
C ALA A 36 1.21 -10.63 7.47
N GLY A 37 1.14 -9.69 8.45
CA GLY A 37 1.18 -10.01 9.87
C GLY A 37 0.03 -10.92 10.32
N ASP A 38 -1.17 -10.76 9.74
CA ASP A 38 -2.32 -11.61 10.07
C ASP A 38 -2.15 -13.06 9.56
N ILE A 39 -1.40 -13.22 8.47
CA ILE A 39 -1.15 -14.53 7.86
C ILE A 39 -0.02 -15.26 8.61
N VAL A 40 1.13 -14.57 8.77
CA VAL A 40 2.32 -15.15 9.43
C VAL A 40 2.09 -15.38 10.93
N GLY A 41 1.32 -14.49 11.58
CA GLY A 41 1.00 -14.55 13.00
C GLY A 41 -0.18 -15.45 13.36
N HIS A 42 -0.77 -16.17 12.40
CA HIS A 42 -1.92 -17.01 12.66
C HIS A 42 -1.56 -18.18 13.62
N PRO A 43 -2.34 -18.41 14.70
CA PRO A 43 -1.98 -19.40 15.73
C PRO A 43 -1.87 -20.84 15.20
N GLU A 44 -2.64 -21.19 14.17
CA GLU A 44 -2.60 -22.50 13.51
C GLU A 44 -1.71 -22.55 12.27
N GLY A 45 -0.92 -21.48 12.04
CA GLY A 45 0.03 -21.36 10.95
C GLY A 45 -0.57 -20.80 9.66
N GLU A 46 0.33 -20.49 8.71
CA GLU A 46 0.03 -19.81 7.44
C GLU A 46 -1.03 -20.55 6.60
N GLN A 47 -0.98 -21.86 6.54
CA GLN A 47 -1.94 -22.64 5.73
C GLN A 47 -3.37 -22.53 6.28
N ALA A 48 -3.53 -22.48 7.60
CA ALA A 48 -4.84 -22.25 8.21
C ALA A 48 -5.35 -20.83 7.92
N ALA A 49 -4.49 -19.83 8.01
CA ALA A 49 -4.82 -18.46 7.62
C ALA A 49 -5.28 -18.37 6.16
N ILE A 50 -4.55 -18.97 5.22
CA ILE A 50 -4.93 -19.00 3.80
C ILE A 50 -6.28 -19.70 3.60
N ALA A 51 -6.51 -20.81 4.30
CA ALA A 51 -7.78 -21.52 4.24
C ALA A 51 -8.95 -20.66 4.76
N ALA A 52 -8.76 -19.95 5.88
CA ALA A 52 -9.74 -19.02 6.43
C ALA A 52 -10.09 -17.88 5.46
N VAL A 53 -9.06 -17.26 4.84
CA VAL A 53 -9.26 -16.22 3.83
C VAL A 53 -10.07 -16.77 2.65
N ARG A 54 -9.70 -17.91 2.10
CA ARG A 54 -10.46 -18.55 0.99
C ARG A 54 -11.89 -18.87 1.35
N ALA A 55 -12.11 -19.42 2.56
CA ALA A 55 -13.45 -19.76 3.07
C ALA A 55 -14.32 -18.52 3.29
N SER A 56 -13.73 -17.34 3.51
CA SER A 56 -14.47 -16.08 3.66
C SER A 56 -15.23 -15.68 2.40
N GLY A 57 -14.77 -16.08 1.21
CA GLY A 57 -15.34 -15.67 -0.07
C GLY A 57 -15.08 -14.20 -0.43
N LEU A 58 -14.28 -13.47 0.35
CA LEU A 58 -13.87 -12.11 0.03
C LEU A 58 -12.81 -12.10 -1.07
N ARG A 59 -12.90 -11.14 -1.99
CA ARG A 59 -11.86 -10.90 -2.98
C ARG A 59 -10.67 -10.20 -2.31
N VAL A 60 -9.50 -10.80 -2.38
CA VAL A 60 -8.27 -10.18 -1.84
C VAL A 60 -7.71 -9.20 -2.86
N THR A 61 -7.73 -7.91 -2.56
CA THR A 61 -7.25 -6.85 -3.43
C THR A 61 -5.75 -6.73 -3.43
N GLY A 62 -5.11 -6.92 -2.27
CA GLY A 62 -3.67 -6.84 -2.10
C GLY A 62 -3.19 -7.40 -0.78
N LEU A 63 -1.88 -7.52 -0.68
CA LEU A 63 -1.15 -7.87 0.54
C LEU A 63 -0.22 -6.71 0.91
N GLN A 64 -0.17 -6.35 2.18
CA GLN A 64 0.77 -5.36 2.72
C GLN A 64 1.56 -5.91 3.91
N VAL A 65 2.74 -5.41 4.19
CA VAL A 65 3.50 -4.39 3.47
C VAL A 65 4.95 -4.83 3.39
N LEU A 66 5.53 -4.77 2.19
CA LEU A 66 6.98 -4.91 2.01
C LEU A 66 7.66 -3.58 2.32
N ARG A 67 8.53 -3.56 3.35
CA ARG A 67 9.23 -2.35 3.81
C ARG A 67 10.71 -2.40 3.54
N ASP A 68 11.30 -1.23 3.30
CA ASP A 68 12.75 -1.05 3.19
C ASP A 68 13.37 -1.99 2.13
N PHE A 69 12.80 -2.04 0.95
CA PHE A 69 13.33 -2.89 -0.13
C PHE A 69 14.39 -2.17 -0.96
N GLU A 70 14.09 -0.95 -1.40
CA GLU A 70 14.95 -0.16 -2.27
C GLU A 70 16.01 0.64 -1.50
N GLY A 71 17.10 0.97 -2.20
CA GLY A 71 18.20 1.79 -1.70
C GLY A 71 19.17 1.05 -0.79
N LEU A 72 18.94 -0.20 -0.48
CA LEU A 72 19.83 -1.02 0.33
C LEU A 72 20.92 -1.69 -0.52
N SER A 73 21.99 -2.14 0.12
CA SER A 73 23.09 -2.84 -0.53
C SER A 73 23.56 -4.08 0.25
N GLY A 74 24.37 -4.91 -0.39
CA GLY A 74 25.00 -6.07 0.23
C GLY A 74 23.99 -7.04 0.84
N HIS A 75 24.30 -7.55 2.03
CA HIS A 75 23.49 -8.54 2.73
C HIS A 75 22.10 -8.03 3.14
N LEU A 76 21.96 -6.72 3.41
CA LEU A 76 20.66 -6.13 3.74
C LEU A 76 19.70 -6.19 2.54
N HIS A 77 20.19 -5.87 1.34
CA HIS A 77 19.37 -5.98 0.15
C HIS A 77 19.05 -7.45 -0.19
N ALA A 78 20.04 -8.36 -0.05
CA ALA A 78 19.82 -9.79 -0.26
C ALA A 78 18.72 -10.33 0.67
N TYR A 79 18.76 -10.00 1.95
CA TYR A 79 17.72 -10.36 2.91
C TYR A 79 16.33 -9.83 2.49
N LYS A 80 16.25 -8.57 2.03
CA LYS A 80 14.98 -7.99 1.57
C LYS A 80 14.45 -8.65 0.30
N VAL A 81 15.33 -9.14 -0.57
CA VAL A 81 14.94 -9.96 -1.73
C VAL A 81 14.29 -11.27 -1.29
N ASP A 82 14.82 -11.93 -0.25
CA ASP A 82 14.24 -13.19 0.26
C ASP A 82 12.88 -12.91 0.93
N VAL A 83 12.75 -11.83 1.71
CA VAL A 83 11.46 -11.39 2.25
C VAL A 83 10.45 -11.11 1.14
N ALA A 84 10.87 -10.40 0.09
CA ALA A 84 10.01 -10.09 -1.05
C ALA A 84 9.50 -11.35 -1.75
N ARG A 85 10.36 -12.36 -1.96
CA ARG A 85 9.95 -13.66 -2.53
C ARG A 85 8.89 -14.35 -1.68
N ALA A 86 9.12 -14.45 -0.37
CA ALA A 86 8.14 -15.05 0.55
C ALA A 86 6.80 -14.32 0.51
N MET A 87 6.81 -12.97 0.48
CA MET A 87 5.58 -12.18 0.38
C MET A 87 4.87 -12.34 -0.97
N LEU A 88 5.61 -12.47 -2.07
CA LEU A 88 5.04 -12.73 -3.39
C LEU A 88 4.39 -14.12 -3.46
N GLU A 89 5.02 -15.15 -2.90
CA GLU A 89 4.44 -16.49 -2.77
C GLU A 89 3.15 -16.47 -1.93
N MET A 90 3.15 -15.70 -0.83
CA MET A 90 1.97 -15.49 0.00
C MET A 90 0.86 -14.77 -0.79
N CYS A 91 1.17 -13.71 -1.55
CA CYS A 91 0.21 -13.06 -2.45
C CYS A 91 -0.43 -14.07 -3.39
N HIS A 92 0.38 -14.90 -4.05
CA HIS A 92 -0.10 -15.93 -4.97
C HIS A 92 -1.01 -16.95 -4.28
N ALA A 93 -0.61 -17.43 -3.10
CA ALA A 93 -1.39 -18.39 -2.32
C ALA A 93 -2.76 -17.81 -1.87
N LEU A 94 -2.82 -16.51 -1.58
CA LEU A 94 -4.04 -15.79 -1.19
C LEU A 94 -4.89 -15.34 -2.39
N GLY A 95 -4.39 -15.43 -3.62
CA GLY A 95 -5.04 -14.86 -4.80
C GLY A 95 -4.97 -13.33 -4.85
N ALA A 96 -4.09 -12.70 -4.06
CA ALA A 96 -3.87 -11.26 -4.09
C ALA A 96 -3.16 -10.85 -5.38
N GLN A 97 -3.65 -9.79 -6.04
CA GLN A 97 -3.07 -9.32 -7.30
C GLN A 97 -2.03 -8.22 -7.13
N VAL A 98 -1.96 -7.62 -5.96
CA VAL A 98 -1.09 -6.48 -5.65
C VAL A 98 -0.30 -6.75 -4.38
N LEU A 99 1.02 -6.50 -4.43
CA LEU A 99 1.87 -6.37 -3.26
C LEU A 99 2.18 -4.89 -3.04
N LEU A 100 1.81 -4.37 -1.86
CA LEU A 100 2.17 -3.02 -1.45
C LEU A 100 3.63 -3.00 -0.96
N ALA A 101 4.44 -2.15 -1.58
CA ALA A 101 5.81 -1.87 -1.20
C ALA A 101 5.94 -0.40 -0.81
N CYS A 102 6.34 -0.13 0.43
CA CYS A 102 6.53 1.22 0.92
C CYS A 102 7.97 1.70 0.78
N SER A 103 8.13 2.99 0.55
CA SER A 103 9.43 3.65 0.47
C SER A 103 10.27 3.43 1.72
N SER A 104 11.58 3.31 1.53
CA SER A 104 12.51 2.95 2.59
C SER A 104 12.62 4.04 3.65
N THR A 105 12.55 3.59 4.91
CA THR A 105 12.80 4.40 6.11
C THR A 105 14.17 4.11 6.71
N SER A 106 14.89 3.14 6.13
CA SER A 106 16.17 2.66 6.63
C SER A 106 17.25 3.73 6.57
N ARG A 107 17.99 3.90 7.67
CA ARG A 107 19.18 4.77 7.69
C ARG A 107 20.30 4.31 6.75
N HIS A 108 20.23 3.07 6.29
CA HIS A 108 21.21 2.47 5.39
C HIS A 108 20.83 2.58 3.91
N ALA A 109 19.62 3.10 3.63
CA ALA A 109 19.19 3.30 2.25
C ALA A 109 19.88 4.53 1.64
N THR A 110 20.29 4.41 0.38
CA THR A 110 20.71 5.54 -0.45
C THR A 110 19.50 6.20 -1.11
N GLY A 111 19.64 7.50 -1.40
CA GLY A 111 18.69 8.25 -2.22
C GLY A 111 19.08 8.35 -3.70
N ASP A 112 20.06 7.56 -4.16
CA ASP A 112 20.45 7.52 -5.58
C ASP A 112 19.26 7.06 -6.46
N PRO A 113 18.71 7.91 -7.32
CA PRO A 113 17.51 7.59 -8.11
C PRO A 113 17.69 6.37 -9.01
N GLU A 114 18.90 6.18 -9.56
CA GLU A 114 19.17 5.02 -10.41
C GLU A 114 19.17 3.71 -9.61
N GLN A 115 19.71 3.73 -8.38
CA GLN A 115 19.68 2.57 -7.49
C GLN A 115 18.25 2.25 -7.09
N LEU A 116 17.44 3.25 -6.70
CA LEU A 116 16.03 3.06 -6.35
C LEU A 116 15.25 2.43 -7.51
N ALA A 117 15.44 2.95 -8.72
CA ALA A 117 14.79 2.43 -9.93
C ALA A 117 15.23 1.00 -10.26
N ARG A 118 16.54 0.69 -10.15
CA ARG A 118 17.06 -0.68 -10.35
C ARG A 118 16.48 -1.66 -9.35
N ASP A 119 16.38 -1.28 -8.08
CA ASP A 119 15.86 -2.15 -7.02
C ASP A 119 14.37 -2.43 -7.24
N LEU A 120 13.54 -1.40 -7.51
CA LEU A 120 12.12 -1.59 -7.79
C LEU A 120 11.90 -2.36 -9.10
N SER A 121 12.74 -2.17 -10.11
CA SER A 121 12.74 -2.99 -11.33
C SER A 121 12.99 -4.46 -11.02
N LYS A 122 13.95 -4.76 -10.12
CA LYS A 122 14.22 -6.12 -9.65
C LYS A 122 13.02 -6.72 -8.92
N LEU A 123 12.38 -5.96 -8.02
CA LEU A 123 11.17 -6.40 -7.34
C LEU A 123 10.04 -6.74 -8.32
N ALA A 124 9.81 -5.86 -9.28
CA ALA A 124 8.82 -6.08 -10.32
C ALA A 124 9.09 -7.35 -11.14
N LEU A 125 10.37 -7.60 -11.49
CA LEU A 125 10.77 -8.83 -12.22
C LEU A 125 10.52 -10.10 -11.39
N LEU A 126 10.76 -10.08 -10.07
CA LEU A 126 10.46 -11.21 -9.18
C LEU A 126 8.96 -11.52 -9.15
N ALA A 127 8.10 -10.52 -9.33
CA ALA A 127 6.65 -10.66 -9.30
C ALA A 127 6.03 -11.17 -10.62
N VAL A 128 6.75 -11.05 -11.76
CA VAL A 128 6.22 -11.43 -13.09
C VAL A 128 5.73 -12.88 -13.17
N PRO A 129 6.50 -13.91 -12.71
CA PRO A 129 6.06 -15.31 -12.81
C PRO A 129 4.77 -15.61 -12.04
N LEU A 130 4.47 -14.82 -11.01
CA LEU A 130 3.29 -14.97 -10.16
C LEU A 130 2.14 -14.05 -10.60
N GLN A 131 2.33 -13.28 -11.67
CA GLN A 131 1.35 -12.32 -12.21
C GLN A 131 0.91 -11.25 -11.18
N ILE A 132 1.81 -10.85 -10.27
CA ILE A 132 1.57 -9.86 -9.23
C ILE A 132 2.07 -8.50 -9.69
N ARG A 133 1.28 -7.46 -9.40
CA ARG A 133 1.65 -6.06 -9.57
C ARG A 133 2.28 -5.54 -8.28
N ILE A 134 3.27 -4.69 -8.41
CA ILE A 134 3.88 -3.98 -7.28
C ILE A 134 3.32 -2.57 -7.23
N ALA A 135 2.66 -2.23 -6.14
CA ALA A 135 2.21 -0.87 -5.86
C ALA A 135 3.22 -0.20 -4.92
N TYR A 136 3.95 0.79 -5.42
CA TYR A 136 4.96 1.52 -4.65
C TYR A 136 4.35 2.76 -4.00
N GLU A 137 4.51 2.88 -2.69
CA GLU A 137 3.94 3.95 -1.87
C GLU A 137 5.03 4.82 -1.28
N ALA A 138 4.86 6.13 -1.38
CA ALA A 138 5.68 7.10 -0.65
C ALA A 138 5.15 7.26 0.77
N LEU A 139 5.85 6.71 1.76
CA LEU A 139 5.55 7.01 3.16
C LEU A 139 5.92 8.45 3.49
N SER A 140 5.05 9.20 4.14
CA SER A 140 5.30 10.61 4.52
C SER A 140 6.52 10.79 5.46
N TRP A 141 7.05 9.71 6.01
CA TRP A 141 8.32 9.65 6.76
C TRP A 141 9.40 8.84 6.02
N GLY A 142 9.21 8.57 4.74
CA GLY A 142 10.21 7.92 3.90
C GLY A 142 11.51 8.73 3.87
N ARG A 143 12.65 8.02 3.88
CA ARG A 143 13.94 8.68 4.01
C ARG A 143 14.31 9.54 2.79
N HIS A 144 14.02 9.07 1.60
CA HIS A 144 14.40 9.72 0.34
C HIS A 144 13.21 9.93 -0.60
N VAL A 145 12.19 9.07 -0.49
CA VAL A 145 10.93 9.16 -1.21
C VAL A 145 9.83 9.28 -0.16
N ASN A 146 9.24 10.47 -0.01
CA ASN A 146 8.22 10.75 1.00
C ASN A 146 7.00 11.48 0.46
N GLU A 147 6.97 11.73 -0.85
CA GLU A 147 5.84 12.29 -1.57
C GLU A 147 5.55 11.46 -2.83
N PHE A 148 4.29 11.32 -3.21
CA PHE A 148 3.90 10.49 -4.37
C PHE A 148 4.52 10.96 -5.71
N PRO A 149 4.82 12.25 -5.98
CA PRO A 149 5.51 12.63 -7.22
C PRO A 149 6.94 12.07 -7.29
N GLN A 150 7.63 11.98 -6.15
CA GLN A 150 8.95 11.34 -6.08
C GLN A 150 8.83 9.84 -6.38
N ALA A 151 7.82 9.16 -5.78
CA ALA A 151 7.56 7.75 -6.06
C ALA A 151 7.25 7.52 -7.54
N TRP A 152 6.49 8.43 -8.16
CA TRP A 152 6.19 8.38 -9.59
C TRP A 152 7.45 8.46 -10.44
N ASN A 153 8.36 9.38 -10.14
CA ASN A 153 9.63 9.50 -10.86
C ASN A 153 10.43 8.18 -10.80
N VAL A 154 10.48 7.52 -9.64
CA VAL A 154 11.17 6.22 -9.50
C VAL A 154 10.47 5.13 -10.30
N VAL A 155 9.13 5.06 -10.27
CA VAL A 155 8.33 4.11 -11.05
C VAL A 155 8.54 4.29 -12.54
N GLN A 156 8.54 5.53 -13.03
CA GLN A 156 8.83 5.84 -14.44
C GLN A 156 10.25 5.42 -14.83
N SER A 157 11.25 5.73 -14.00
CA SER A 157 12.64 5.37 -14.26
C SER A 157 12.88 3.87 -14.25
N ALA A 158 12.16 3.11 -13.42
CA ALA A 158 12.23 1.65 -13.37
C ALA A 158 11.62 0.98 -14.62
N ASP A 159 10.69 1.63 -15.30
CA ASP A 159 10.03 1.24 -16.55
C ASP A 159 9.59 -0.22 -16.60
N ARG A 160 8.73 -0.65 -15.64
CA ARG A 160 8.18 -2.00 -15.59
C ARG A 160 6.66 -1.98 -15.70
N ALA A 161 6.12 -2.85 -16.56
CA ALA A 161 4.68 -2.91 -16.81
C ALA A 161 3.86 -3.21 -15.55
N ASN A 162 4.37 -4.08 -14.66
CA ASN A 162 3.74 -4.49 -13.42
C ASN A 162 4.20 -3.71 -12.17
N LEU A 163 4.89 -2.58 -12.35
CA LEU A 163 5.23 -1.63 -11.29
C LEU A 163 4.39 -0.36 -11.47
N GLY A 164 3.77 0.10 -10.42
CA GLY A 164 2.93 1.29 -10.38
C GLY A 164 2.89 1.89 -8.98
N LEU A 165 1.93 2.75 -8.73
CA LEU A 165 1.78 3.48 -7.46
C LEU A 165 0.69 2.88 -6.58
N ALA A 166 0.90 2.98 -5.27
CA ALA A 166 -0.14 3.11 -4.28
C ALA A 166 -0.21 4.58 -3.84
N LEU A 167 -1.43 5.09 -3.71
CA LEU A 167 -1.70 6.45 -3.27
C LEU A 167 -2.53 6.40 -1.99
N ASP A 168 -1.95 6.81 -0.87
CA ASP A 168 -2.62 6.89 0.42
C ASP A 168 -2.90 8.36 0.78
N SER A 169 -4.17 8.70 0.97
CA SER A 169 -4.61 10.05 1.32
C SER A 169 -3.93 10.59 2.57
N PHE A 170 -3.68 9.72 3.58
CA PHE A 170 -2.95 10.13 4.77
C PHE A 170 -1.56 10.69 4.42
N HIS A 171 -0.77 9.95 3.64
CA HIS A 171 0.59 10.37 3.32
C HIS A 171 0.63 11.65 2.48
N ILE A 172 -0.36 11.81 1.59
CA ILE A 172 -0.51 13.00 0.76
C ILE A 172 -0.80 14.23 1.63
N PHE A 173 -1.74 14.12 2.55
CA PHE A 173 -2.13 15.26 3.41
C PHE A 173 -1.10 15.53 4.50
N ALA A 174 -0.49 14.50 5.08
CA ALA A 174 0.56 14.63 6.08
C ALA A 174 1.81 15.34 5.57
N THR A 175 2.08 15.33 4.27
CA THR A 175 3.14 16.10 3.62
C THR A 175 2.66 17.41 3.01
N SER A 176 1.34 17.65 3.04
CA SER A 176 0.72 18.78 2.33
C SER A 176 1.03 18.78 0.82
N THR A 177 1.21 17.60 0.23
CA THR A 177 1.50 17.46 -1.20
C THR A 177 0.27 17.82 -2.03
N GLY A 178 0.42 18.74 -2.96
CA GLY A 178 -0.70 19.21 -3.79
C GLY A 178 -1.19 18.14 -4.77
N LEU A 179 -2.51 18.03 -4.91
CA LEU A 179 -3.16 17.06 -5.82
C LEU A 179 -2.93 17.37 -7.31
N GLY A 180 -2.43 18.56 -7.64
CA GLY A 180 -2.15 18.96 -9.04
C GLY A 180 -1.20 18.01 -9.77
N ALA A 181 -0.24 17.42 -9.05
CA ALA A 181 0.72 16.46 -9.60
C ALA A 181 0.08 15.12 -10.06
N LEU A 182 -1.14 14.83 -9.64
CA LEU A 182 -1.87 13.64 -10.13
C LEU A 182 -2.09 13.66 -11.65
N ARG A 183 -2.13 14.85 -12.25
CA ARG A 183 -2.32 15.01 -13.70
C ARG A 183 -1.14 14.48 -14.54
N GLU A 184 0.02 14.32 -13.93
CA GLU A 184 1.24 13.81 -14.57
C GLU A 184 1.32 12.28 -14.50
N ILE A 185 0.43 11.63 -13.75
CA ILE A 185 0.43 10.20 -13.51
C ILE A 185 -0.48 9.50 -14.53
N ASP A 186 0.04 8.44 -15.15
CA ASP A 186 -0.81 7.52 -15.92
C ASP A 186 -1.73 6.75 -14.97
N ALA A 187 -3.04 6.97 -15.07
CA ALA A 187 -4.04 6.30 -14.23
C ALA A 187 -3.93 4.77 -14.24
N ARG A 188 -3.44 4.18 -15.34
CA ARG A 188 -3.22 2.73 -15.48
C ARG A 188 -2.07 2.22 -14.61
N LYS A 189 -1.25 3.13 -14.09
CA LYS A 189 -0.14 2.86 -13.17
C LYS A 189 -0.49 3.10 -11.70
N VAL A 190 -1.71 3.51 -11.39
CA VAL A 190 -2.22 3.52 -10.02
C VAL A 190 -2.89 2.17 -9.78
N TYR A 191 -2.32 1.36 -8.89
CA TYR A 191 -2.77 -0.02 -8.65
C TYR A 191 -3.57 -0.16 -7.36
N LEU A 192 -3.42 0.78 -6.44
CA LEU A 192 -4.11 0.80 -5.16
C LEU A 192 -4.30 2.24 -4.69
N VAL A 193 -5.45 2.51 -4.10
CA VAL A 193 -5.70 3.75 -3.37
C VAL A 193 -6.13 3.41 -1.95
N GLN A 194 -5.50 4.01 -0.96
CA GLN A 194 -5.89 3.90 0.44
C GLN A 194 -6.49 5.22 0.90
N LEU A 195 -7.64 5.14 1.59
CA LEU A 195 -8.38 6.28 2.05
C LEU A 195 -8.47 6.30 3.57
N SER A 196 -7.94 7.32 4.16
CA SER A 196 -8.11 7.62 5.59
C SER A 196 -8.08 9.13 5.81
N ASP A 197 -8.54 9.54 6.98
CA ASP A 197 -8.47 10.91 7.47
C ASP A 197 -7.73 10.92 8.81
N PHE A 198 -7.50 12.06 9.40
CA PHE A 198 -6.92 12.21 10.75
C PHE A 198 -7.41 13.52 11.40
N MET A 199 -7.14 13.67 12.73
CA MET A 199 -7.88 14.60 13.59
C MET A 199 -7.30 16.01 13.66
N TRP A 200 -6.13 16.28 13.05
CA TRP A 200 -5.50 17.61 13.05
C TRP A 200 -5.01 18.03 11.68
N GLN A 201 -4.94 19.34 11.47
CA GLN A 201 -4.66 19.96 10.16
C GLN A 201 -3.22 19.71 9.68
N GLU A 202 -2.27 19.62 10.59
CA GLU A 202 -0.84 19.55 10.24
C GLU A 202 -0.10 18.50 11.06
N THR A 203 0.84 17.85 10.39
CA THR A 203 1.88 17.03 11.01
C THR A 203 3.23 17.67 10.72
N ARG A 204 3.94 18.09 11.78
CA ARG A 204 5.11 18.97 11.65
C ARG A 204 6.43 18.24 11.47
N SER A 205 6.51 17.01 11.98
CA SER A 205 7.73 16.21 11.95
C SER A 205 7.46 14.78 11.42
N PRO A 206 8.49 14.04 11.01
CA PRO A 206 8.36 12.62 10.72
C PRO A 206 7.80 11.82 11.91
N GLU A 207 8.17 12.17 13.14
CA GLU A 207 7.69 11.54 14.36
C GLU A 207 6.19 11.77 14.54
N ASP A 208 5.71 13.00 14.34
CA ASP A 208 4.27 13.32 14.36
C ASP A 208 3.50 12.52 13.31
N ARG A 209 4.07 12.36 12.11
CA ARG A 209 3.45 11.57 11.02
C ARG A 209 3.35 10.09 11.38
N ILE A 210 4.40 9.53 11.97
CA ILE A 210 4.42 8.13 12.41
C ILE A 210 3.39 7.91 13.53
N GLU A 211 3.34 8.80 14.52
CA GLU A 211 2.39 8.73 15.63
C GLU A 211 0.95 8.83 15.13
N THR A 212 0.68 9.82 14.26
CA THR A 212 -0.64 10.01 13.65
C THR A 212 -1.07 8.79 12.83
N ALA A 213 -0.16 8.27 11.99
CA ALA A 213 -0.44 7.11 11.15
C ALA A 213 -0.82 5.86 11.95
N ARG A 214 -0.23 5.69 13.14
CA ARG A 214 -0.40 4.49 13.97
C ARG A 214 -1.59 4.55 14.90
N HIS A 215 -1.97 5.74 15.37
CA HIS A 215 -2.88 5.87 16.49
C HIS A 215 -4.07 6.79 16.24
N PHE A 216 -4.03 7.61 15.19
CA PHE A 216 -4.99 8.71 15.02
C PHE A 216 -5.57 8.82 13.60
N ARG A 217 -5.42 7.78 12.79
CA ARG A 217 -6.20 7.66 11.56
C ARG A 217 -7.65 7.36 11.91
N VAL A 218 -8.54 7.96 11.16
CA VAL A 218 -9.99 7.74 11.23
C VAL A 218 -10.51 7.45 9.82
N PHE A 219 -11.75 7.00 9.72
CA PHE A 219 -12.37 6.79 8.42
C PHE A 219 -12.56 8.11 7.66
N PRO A 220 -12.57 8.03 6.31
CA PRO A 220 -12.90 9.19 5.48
C PRO A 220 -14.20 9.88 5.93
N GLY A 221 -14.13 11.18 6.21
CA GLY A 221 -15.27 11.96 6.69
C GLY A 221 -15.38 12.11 8.21
N GLU A 222 -14.53 11.43 8.99
CA GLU A 222 -14.50 11.54 10.46
C GLU A 222 -13.41 12.50 10.96
N GLY A 223 -12.46 12.87 10.11
CA GLY A 223 -11.35 13.76 10.43
C GLY A 223 -11.54 15.18 9.89
N VAL A 224 -10.46 15.93 9.90
CA VAL A 224 -10.47 17.35 9.49
C VAL A 224 -10.17 17.56 8.00
N HIS A 225 -9.82 16.49 7.25
CA HIS A 225 -9.47 16.53 5.84
C HIS A 225 -10.57 15.98 4.91
N SER A 226 -11.80 15.88 5.40
CA SER A 226 -12.93 15.26 4.68
C SER A 226 -13.14 15.85 3.28
N GLU A 227 -13.01 17.19 3.13
CA GLU A 227 -13.13 17.86 1.83
C GLU A 227 -11.97 17.51 0.91
N GLN A 228 -10.74 17.47 1.42
CA GLN A 228 -9.55 17.08 0.67
C GLN A 228 -9.61 15.60 0.23
N VAL A 229 -10.13 14.70 1.09
CA VAL A 229 -10.36 13.28 0.72
C VAL A 229 -11.35 13.22 -0.44
N ALA A 230 -12.45 13.96 -0.36
CA ALA A 230 -13.45 14.01 -1.43
C ALA A 230 -12.87 14.62 -2.73
N GLU A 231 -12.01 15.63 -2.63
CA GLU A 231 -11.30 16.22 -3.78
C GLU A 231 -10.33 15.20 -4.39
N PHE A 232 -9.58 14.47 -3.56
CA PHE A 232 -8.65 13.44 -3.99
C PHE A 232 -9.38 12.33 -4.79
N VAL A 233 -10.52 11.84 -4.27
CA VAL A 233 -11.34 10.84 -4.98
C VAL A 233 -11.87 11.38 -6.31
N ARG A 234 -12.33 12.64 -6.34
CA ARG A 234 -12.77 13.29 -7.60
C ARG A 234 -11.63 13.44 -8.60
N ALA A 235 -10.42 13.79 -8.12
CA ALA A 235 -9.24 13.89 -8.97
C ALA A 235 -8.87 12.54 -9.58
N LEU A 236 -8.89 11.46 -8.79
CA LEU A 236 -8.66 10.09 -9.27
C LEU A 236 -9.71 9.65 -10.30
N ASP A 237 -10.99 9.91 -10.05
CA ASP A 237 -12.05 9.61 -11.02
C ASP A 237 -11.88 10.41 -12.31
N GLY A 238 -11.53 11.68 -12.21
CA GLY A 238 -11.27 12.58 -13.33
C GLY A 238 -10.07 12.17 -14.20
N MET A 239 -9.01 11.59 -13.60
CA MET A 239 -7.89 11.04 -14.36
C MET A 239 -8.17 9.65 -14.94
N GLY A 240 -9.31 9.04 -14.62
CA GLY A 240 -9.73 7.75 -15.15
C GLY A 240 -9.32 6.54 -14.30
N TYR A 241 -8.97 6.72 -13.02
CA TYR A 241 -8.75 5.58 -12.12
C TYR A 241 -10.04 4.77 -11.94
N ARG A 242 -9.94 3.45 -12.06
CA ARG A 242 -11.06 2.49 -11.92
C ARG A 242 -10.67 1.28 -11.06
N GLY A 243 -9.62 1.41 -10.27
CA GLY A 243 -9.14 0.35 -9.39
C GLY A 243 -9.85 0.32 -8.03
N ASP A 244 -9.27 -0.44 -7.13
CA ASP A 244 -9.79 -0.68 -5.78
C ASP A 244 -9.34 0.41 -4.79
N TYR A 245 -10.23 0.67 -3.82
CA TYR A 245 -9.99 1.53 -2.67
C TYR A 245 -9.98 0.68 -1.39
N SER A 246 -9.00 0.97 -0.52
CA SER A 246 -8.84 0.32 0.78
C SER A 246 -8.93 1.34 1.91
#